data_d1137f42f6cb1d24968602799dbadce5
#
_entry.id   d1137f42f6cb1d24968602799dbadce5
#
_cell.length_a   1.000
_cell.length_b   1.000
_cell.length_c   1.000
_cell.angle_alpha   90.00
_cell.angle_beta   90.00
_cell.angle_gamma   90.00
#
_symmetry.space_group_name_H-M   'P 1'
#
loop_
_entity.id
_entity.type
_entity.pdbx_description
1 polymer ?
#
loop_
_entity_poly.entity_id
_entity_poly.type
_entity_poly.pdbx_seq_one_letter_code
_entity_poly.pdbx_strand_id
1 'polypeptide(L)'
;MKKLFTSYLDTFKGLSKEIWWLALITLVNRAGAMVIPFLSLYLRDDLGFSLSSVGWVMTCFGFGSLFGSWLGGILSDKLGYYKTILLSLIATGIGFLGLQFITSFWAVCLGFFALITVADMSRPAFFVALSAYSKPENKTRSLTLIRLAINLGFSAGPALGGIIIASIGYYGLFLADGITCILAGFLLIQTLNPKKAKEVDQEQLVENPLAPHKDGLYVIFLIALALFGVVFVQYFSTVPVYYKEVRLLTESQIGLLLGMNGLMIFVFEMPLIAYMERRGWNLIGNVIGGLLLTGLSFLFFYIEGWPGVLVLGMATATLGEMVAFPFGNAFALRRAKLGRQGAYMGL
;
A
#
# COMPACT_ATOMS: atom_id res chain seq x y z
N MET A 1 16.31 -16.07 20.79
CA MET A 1 15.39 -14.94 20.66
C MET A 1 16.04 -13.59 20.96
N LYS A 2 16.69 -13.33 22.12
CA LYS A 2 17.35 -12.03 22.42
C LYS A 2 18.36 -11.57 21.33
N LYS A 3 19.24 -12.47 20.84
CA LYS A 3 20.23 -12.15 19.78
C LYS A 3 19.61 -11.78 18.44
N LEU A 4 18.49 -12.38 18.06
CA LEU A 4 17.75 -12.03 16.84
C LEU A 4 17.06 -10.67 16.99
N PHE A 5 16.49 -10.38 18.14
CA PHE A 5 15.82 -9.12 18.43
C PHE A 5 16.83 -7.95 18.52
N THR A 6 17.98 -8.14 19.18
CA THR A 6 19.07 -7.12 19.19
C THR A 6 19.65 -6.90 17.81
N SER A 7 19.88 -7.97 17.02
CA SER A 7 20.35 -7.84 15.64
C SER A 7 19.33 -7.09 14.74
N TYR A 8 18.04 -7.29 14.97
CA TYR A 8 16.98 -6.58 14.26
C TYR A 8 16.96 -5.07 14.61
N LEU A 9 17.05 -4.73 15.90
CA LEU A 9 17.13 -3.33 16.35
C LEU A 9 18.42 -2.63 15.87
N ASP A 10 19.52 -3.37 15.80
CA ASP A 10 20.79 -2.86 15.29
C ASP A 10 20.72 -2.48 13.79
N THR A 11 19.79 -3.06 13.05
CA THR A 11 19.54 -2.74 11.63
C THR A 11 19.11 -1.27 11.45
N PHE A 12 18.48 -0.67 12.44
CA PHE A 12 18.00 0.72 12.38
C PHE A 12 18.97 1.75 12.97
N LYS A 13 20.11 1.31 13.52
CA LYS A 13 21.16 2.22 14.01
C LYS A 13 21.82 2.96 12.85
N GLY A 14 22.06 4.28 13.05
CA GLY A 14 22.75 5.12 12.07
C GLY A 14 21.88 5.70 10.96
N LEU A 15 20.55 5.47 10.99
CA LEU A 15 19.63 6.16 10.11
C LEU A 15 19.54 7.65 10.47
N SER A 16 19.32 8.50 9.46
CA SER A 16 19.15 9.93 9.68
C SER A 16 17.87 10.24 10.44
N LYS A 17 17.88 11.35 11.20
CA LYS A 17 16.70 11.82 11.94
C LYS A 17 15.52 12.09 10.99
N GLU A 18 15.82 12.57 9.80
CA GLU A 18 14.82 12.85 8.77
C GLU A 18 14.12 11.57 8.28
N ILE A 19 14.82 10.44 8.20
CA ILE A 19 14.22 9.14 7.82
C ILE A 19 13.25 8.64 8.91
N TRP A 20 13.58 8.84 10.19
CA TRP A 20 12.66 8.53 11.27
C TRP A 20 11.39 9.39 11.23
N TRP A 21 11.54 10.70 10.95
CA TRP A 21 10.39 11.59 10.78
C TRP A 21 9.55 11.19 9.55
N LEU A 22 10.20 10.86 8.44
CA LEU A 22 9.50 10.40 7.24
C LEU A 22 8.73 9.09 7.51
N ALA A 23 9.30 8.17 8.31
CA ALA A 23 8.63 6.94 8.74
C ALA A 23 7.42 7.25 9.63
N LEU A 24 7.54 8.18 10.58
CA LEU A 24 6.41 8.59 11.43
C LEU A 24 5.29 9.25 10.62
N ILE A 25 5.63 10.16 9.70
CA ILE A 25 4.66 10.80 8.79
C ILE A 25 3.92 9.75 7.97
N THR A 26 4.68 8.77 7.44
CA THR A 26 4.13 7.65 6.69
C THR A 26 3.20 6.80 7.56
N LEU A 27 3.61 6.48 8.79
CA LEU A 27 2.79 5.72 9.75
C LEU A 27 1.47 6.42 10.04
N VAL A 28 1.51 7.72 10.38
CA VAL A 28 0.31 8.53 10.69
C VAL A 28 -0.64 8.55 9.48
N ASN A 29 -0.11 8.81 8.28
CA ASN A 29 -0.89 8.82 7.06
C ASN A 29 -1.51 7.44 6.75
N ARG A 30 -0.77 6.34 6.93
CA ARG A 30 -1.25 4.99 6.63
C ARG A 30 -2.16 4.42 7.71
N ALA A 31 -1.97 4.77 8.96
CA ALA A 31 -2.88 4.41 10.05
C ALA A 31 -4.24 5.12 9.90
N GLY A 32 -4.27 6.30 9.28
CA GLY A 32 -5.48 7.00 8.91
C GLY A 32 -6.15 6.49 7.63
N ALA A 33 -5.56 5.61 6.85
CA ALA A 33 -6.16 5.08 5.61
C ALA A 33 -7.25 4.03 5.93
N MET A 34 -8.35 4.46 6.55
CA MET A 34 -9.43 3.63 7.06
C MET A 34 -10.63 3.53 6.10
N VAL A 35 -10.86 4.57 5.28
CA VAL A 35 -11.98 4.58 4.30
C VAL A 35 -11.81 3.46 3.28
N ILE A 36 -10.60 3.24 2.76
CA ILE A 36 -10.36 2.31 1.66
C ILE A 36 -10.81 0.87 1.98
N PRO A 37 -10.42 0.26 3.11
CA PRO A 37 -10.84 -1.11 3.48
C PRO A 37 -12.33 -1.27 3.67
N PHE A 38 -13.03 -0.21 4.03
CA PHE A 38 -14.47 -0.21 4.28
C PHE A 38 -15.28 0.50 3.19
N LEU A 39 -14.62 0.95 2.10
CA LEU A 39 -15.27 1.71 1.04
C LEU A 39 -16.47 0.97 0.43
N SER A 40 -16.29 -0.31 0.13
CA SER A 40 -17.37 -1.13 -0.44
C SER A 40 -18.55 -1.26 0.52
N LEU A 41 -18.30 -1.39 1.82
CA LEU A 41 -19.34 -1.43 2.86
C LEU A 41 -20.05 -0.09 2.98
N TYR A 42 -19.30 1.02 3.04
CA TYR A 42 -19.87 2.37 3.06
C TYR A 42 -20.80 2.61 1.88
N LEU A 43 -20.36 2.27 0.67
CA LEU A 43 -21.17 2.44 -0.55
C LEU A 43 -22.47 1.59 -0.53
N ARG A 44 -22.39 0.39 0.07
CA ARG A 44 -23.53 -0.54 0.17
C ARG A 44 -24.49 -0.16 1.30
N ASP A 45 -23.97 -0.01 2.51
CA ASP A 45 -24.76 0.08 3.74
C ASP A 45 -25.26 1.50 4.01
N ASP A 46 -24.41 2.51 3.74
CA ASP A 46 -24.73 3.91 4.04
C ASP A 46 -25.36 4.62 2.83
N LEU A 47 -24.82 4.43 1.63
CA LEU A 47 -25.34 5.04 0.40
C LEU A 47 -26.35 4.17 -0.36
N GLY A 48 -26.55 2.90 0.01
CA GLY A 48 -27.50 2.00 -0.62
C GLY A 48 -27.18 1.62 -2.07
N PHE A 49 -25.93 1.70 -2.48
CA PHE A 49 -25.51 1.43 -3.86
C PHE A 49 -25.58 -0.06 -4.19
N SER A 50 -25.95 -0.39 -5.43
CA SER A 50 -25.88 -1.76 -5.96
C SER A 50 -24.43 -2.24 -6.06
N LEU A 51 -24.19 -3.55 -6.06
CA LEU A 51 -22.83 -4.11 -6.27
C LEU A 51 -22.19 -3.64 -7.58
N SER A 52 -22.99 -3.47 -8.64
CA SER A 52 -22.51 -2.92 -9.90
C SER A 52 -22.04 -1.47 -9.74
N SER A 53 -22.78 -0.64 -9.01
CA SER A 53 -22.40 0.74 -8.72
C SER A 53 -21.13 0.82 -7.89
N VAL A 54 -20.99 -0.05 -6.88
CA VAL A 54 -19.74 -0.18 -6.10
C VAL A 54 -18.56 -0.51 -7.02
N GLY A 55 -18.73 -1.46 -7.96
CA GLY A 55 -17.72 -1.80 -8.94
C GLY A 55 -17.27 -0.60 -9.80
N TRP A 56 -18.20 0.25 -10.22
CA TRP A 56 -17.87 1.47 -10.96
C TRP A 56 -17.09 2.49 -10.13
N VAL A 57 -17.48 2.71 -8.86
CA VAL A 57 -16.73 3.58 -7.95
C VAL A 57 -15.30 3.06 -7.74
N MET A 58 -15.14 1.74 -7.53
CA MET A 58 -13.82 1.11 -7.40
C MET A 58 -12.98 1.21 -8.69
N THR A 59 -13.63 1.19 -9.84
CA THR A 59 -12.97 1.42 -11.14
C THR A 59 -12.46 2.86 -11.25
N CYS A 60 -13.29 3.84 -10.89
CA CYS A 60 -12.87 5.25 -10.85
C CYS A 60 -11.72 5.49 -9.86
N PHE A 61 -11.78 4.83 -8.68
CA PHE A 61 -10.67 4.80 -7.72
C PHE A 61 -9.37 4.28 -8.35
N GLY A 62 -9.42 3.14 -9.06
CA GLY A 62 -8.26 2.54 -9.72
C GLY A 62 -7.65 3.47 -10.79
N PHE A 63 -8.47 4.05 -11.66
CA PHE A 63 -8.01 5.03 -12.64
C PHE A 63 -7.43 6.29 -11.97
N GLY A 64 -8.04 6.77 -10.88
CA GLY A 64 -7.51 7.87 -10.08
C GLY A 64 -6.11 7.56 -9.55
N SER A 65 -5.87 6.34 -9.05
CA SER A 65 -4.56 5.89 -8.55
C SER A 65 -3.49 5.88 -9.64
N LEU A 66 -3.80 5.35 -10.83
CA LEU A 66 -2.89 5.35 -11.98
C LEU A 66 -2.53 6.78 -12.41
N PHE A 67 -3.55 7.61 -12.59
CA PHE A 67 -3.37 9.00 -13.00
C PHE A 67 -2.62 9.82 -11.94
N GLY A 68 -2.92 9.60 -10.66
CA GLY A 68 -2.26 10.24 -9.53
C GLY A 68 -0.77 9.91 -9.45
N SER A 69 -0.41 8.64 -9.61
CA SER A 69 1.00 8.21 -9.62
C SER A 69 1.78 8.83 -10.79
N TRP A 70 1.19 8.87 -11.98
CA TRP A 70 1.78 9.53 -13.15
C TRP A 70 1.96 11.04 -12.93
N LEU A 71 0.91 11.74 -12.47
CA LEU A 71 0.93 13.17 -12.20
C LEU A 71 1.91 13.51 -11.09
N GLY A 72 2.00 12.66 -10.06
CA GLY A 72 2.95 12.81 -8.95
C GLY A 72 4.40 12.74 -9.38
N GLY A 73 4.74 11.89 -10.36
CA GLY A 73 6.05 11.88 -10.98
C GLY A 73 6.40 13.23 -11.62
N ILE A 74 5.50 13.75 -12.49
CA ILE A 74 5.68 15.04 -13.17
C ILE A 74 5.79 16.20 -12.16
N LEU A 75 4.94 16.21 -11.13
CA LEU A 75 4.95 17.26 -10.12
C LEU A 75 6.19 17.18 -9.23
N SER A 76 6.68 15.98 -8.90
CA SER A 76 7.94 15.80 -8.18
C SER A 76 9.12 16.38 -8.94
N ASP A 77 9.15 16.25 -10.27
CA ASP A 77 10.21 16.81 -11.11
C ASP A 77 10.10 18.34 -11.21
N LYS A 78 8.87 18.89 -11.33
CA LYS A 78 8.64 20.32 -11.53
C LYS A 78 8.65 21.14 -10.24
N LEU A 79 7.94 20.69 -9.21
CA LEU A 79 7.76 21.40 -7.93
C LEU A 79 8.72 20.91 -6.84
N GLY A 80 9.37 19.75 -7.06
CA GLY A 80 10.15 19.03 -6.08
C GLY A 80 9.28 18.13 -5.19
N TYR A 81 9.88 17.04 -4.72
CA TYR A 81 9.19 16.02 -3.91
C TYR A 81 8.51 16.57 -2.65
N TYR A 82 9.15 17.52 -1.96
CA TYR A 82 8.63 18.07 -0.70
C TYR A 82 7.27 18.77 -0.87
N LYS A 83 7.19 19.67 -1.85
CA LYS A 83 5.94 20.40 -2.15
C LYS A 83 4.85 19.45 -2.67
N THR A 84 5.24 18.45 -3.46
CA THR A 84 4.31 17.45 -4.00
C THR A 84 3.70 16.61 -2.88
N ILE A 85 4.52 16.14 -1.91
CA ILE A 85 4.02 15.40 -0.73
C ILE A 85 3.10 16.29 0.10
N LEU A 86 3.51 17.52 0.40
CA LEU A 86 2.72 18.43 1.21
C LEU A 86 1.37 18.75 0.57
N LEU A 87 1.37 19.10 -0.72
CA LEU A 87 0.15 19.37 -1.48
C LEU A 87 -0.79 18.15 -1.45
N SER A 88 -0.24 16.96 -1.73
CA SER A 88 -0.99 15.71 -1.70
C SER A 88 -1.62 15.46 -0.34
N LEU A 89 -0.85 15.53 0.76
CA LEU A 89 -1.35 15.26 2.11
C LEU A 89 -2.47 16.23 2.51
N ILE A 90 -2.25 17.53 2.36
CA ILE A 90 -3.23 18.55 2.77
C ILE A 90 -4.49 18.49 1.90
N ALA A 91 -4.33 18.43 0.56
CA ALA A 91 -5.48 18.39 -0.34
C ALA A 91 -6.28 17.07 -0.20
N THR A 92 -5.62 15.93 0.03
CA THR A 92 -6.29 14.66 0.35
C THR A 92 -7.08 14.75 1.65
N GLY A 93 -6.49 15.34 2.69
CA GLY A 93 -7.18 15.51 3.97
C GLY A 93 -8.44 16.36 3.84
N ILE A 94 -8.35 17.51 3.14
CA ILE A 94 -9.51 18.37 2.84
C ILE A 94 -10.54 17.61 1.98
N GLY A 95 -10.05 16.85 0.99
CA GLY A 95 -10.89 16.03 0.12
C GLY A 95 -11.70 14.99 0.88
N PHE A 96 -11.12 14.26 1.84
CA PHE A 96 -11.85 13.32 2.69
C PHE A 96 -12.92 14.03 3.51
N LEU A 97 -12.60 15.17 4.13
CA LEU A 97 -13.58 15.96 4.89
C LEU A 97 -14.73 16.48 4.02
N GLY A 98 -14.49 16.74 2.74
CA GLY A 98 -15.53 17.17 1.79
C GLY A 98 -16.35 16.02 1.21
N LEU A 99 -15.70 14.89 0.95
CA LEU A 99 -16.32 13.77 0.23
C LEU A 99 -17.48 13.12 0.99
N GLN A 100 -17.46 13.15 2.32
CA GLN A 100 -18.53 12.62 3.18
C GLN A 100 -19.92 13.27 2.93
N PHE A 101 -19.97 14.46 2.34
CA PHE A 101 -21.23 15.16 2.03
C PHE A 101 -21.77 14.81 0.64
N ILE A 102 -21.06 13.98 -0.12
CA ILE A 102 -21.43 13.64 -1.49
C ILE A 102 -22.10 12.27 -1.49
N THR A 103 -23.36 12.24 -1.94
CA THR A 103 -24.18 11.01 -1.93
C THR A 103 -24.62 10.55 -3.33
N SER A 104 -24.57 11.44 -4.35
CA SER A 104 -24.99 11.06 -5.69
C SER A 104 -23.94 10.18 -6.39
N PHE A 105 -24.36 9.14 -7.11
CA PHE A 105 -23.48 8.15 -7.73
C PHE A 105 -22.35 8.77 -8.58
N TRP A 106 -22.69 9.64 -9.52
CA TRP A 106 -21.68 10.26 -10.40
C TRP A 106 -20.73 11.17 -9.66
N ALA A 107 -21.22 11.92 -8.67
CA ALA A 107 -20.39 12.78 -7.85
C ALA A 107 -19.45 11.96 -6.94
N VAL A 108 -19.91 10.81 -6.42
CA VAL A 108 -19.07 9.86 -5.68
C VAL A 108 -17.97 9.28 -6.58
N CYS A 109 -18.30 8.83 -7.80
CA CYS A 109 -17.31 8.35 -8.76
C CYS A 109 -16.22 9.39 -9.06
N LEU A 110 -16.63 10.61 -9.41
CA LEU A 110 -15.71 11.71 -9.71
C LEU A 110 -14.94 12.16 -8.47
N GLY A 111 -15.60 12.18 -7.32
CA GLY A 111 -15.00 12.54 -6.04
C GLY A 111 -13.90 11.57 -5.64
N PHE A 112 -14.13 10.26 -5.70
CA PHE A 112 -13.09 9.26 -5.42
C PHE A 112 -11.99 9.26 -6.47
N PHE A 113 -12.31 9.43 -7.76
CA PHE A 113 -11.30 9.60 -8.80
C PHE A 113 -10.37 10.79 -8.47
N ALA A 114 -10.92 11.96 -8.19
CA ALA A 114 -10.15 13.16 -7.89
C ALA A 114 -9.35 13.02 -6.58
N LEU A 115 -10.00 12.51 -5.52
CA LEU A 115 -9.39 12.30 -4.22
C LEU A 115 -8.17 11.38 -4.31
N ILE A 116 -8.32 10.22 -4.95
CA ILE A 116 -7.23 9.24 -5.08
C ILE A 116 -6.14 9.71 -6.03
N THR A 117 -6.50 10.45 -7.09
CA THR A 117 -5.51 11.13 -7.93
C THR A 117 -4.59 12.00 -7.07
N VAL A 118 -5.16 12.83 -6.21
CA VAL A 118 -4.39 13.73 -5.33
C VAL A 118 -3.61 12.93 -4.27
N ALA A 119 -4.20 11.92 -3.67
CA ALA A 119 -3.56 11.09 -2.64
C ALA A 119 -2.32 10.36 -3.18
N ASP A 120 -2.44 9.76 -4.36
CA ASP A 120 -1.39 8.92 -4.94
C ASP A 120 -0.28 9.72 -5.64
N MET A 121 -0.45 11.05 -5.85
CA MET A 121 0.66 11.93 -6.24
C MET A 121 1.83 11.88 -5.27
N SER A 122 1.59 11.60 -3.99
CA SER A 122 2.65 11.48 -2.99
C SER A 122 3.55 10.25 -3.16
N ARG A 123 3.08 9.16 -3.79
CA ARG A 123 3.82 7.89 -3.89
C ARG A 123 5.20 8.05 -4.53
N PRO A 124 5.35 8.53 -5.79
CA PRO A 124 6.67 8.71 -6.37
C PRO A 124 7.51 9.74 -5.60
N ALA A 125 6.89 10.80 -5.09
CA ALA A 125 7.55 11.82 -4.31
C ALA A 125 8.18 11.27 -3.00
N PHE A 126 7.53 10.31 -2.33
CA PHE A 126 8.09 9.63 -1.15
C PHE A 126 9.37 8.86 -1.46
N PHE A 127 9.48 8.20 -2.62
CA PHE A 127 10.71 7.52 -3.02
C PHE A 127 11.85 8.51 -3.27
N VAL A 128 11.57 9.67 -3.86
CA VAL A 128 12.55 10.75 -4.04
C VAL A 128 12.98 11.30 -2.67
N ALA A 129 12.03 11.57 -1.77
CA ALA A 129 12.29 12.00 -0.40
C ALA A 129 13.19 11.01 0.36
N LEU A 130 12.87 9.71 0.29
CA LEU A 130 13.69 8.64 0.86
C LEU A 130 15.14 8.74 0.37
N SER A 131 15.33 8.89 -0.93
CA SER A 131 16.66 8.99 -1.54
C SER A 131 17.41 10.26 -1.09
N ALA A 132 16.70 11.39 -0.97
CA ALA A 132 17.27 12.66 -0.55
C ALA A 132 17.71 12.70 0.93
N TYR A 133 16.96 12.02 1.81
CA TYR A 133 17.23 11.99 3.24
C TYR A 133 18.09 10.82 3.69
N SER A 134 18.24 9.77 2.88
CA SER A 134 19.08 8.61 3.18
C SER A 134 20.54 8.85 2.87
N LYS A 135 21.43 8.29 3.69
CA LYS A 135 22.84 8.13 3.31
C LYS A 135 22.95 6.97 2.31
N PRO A 136 23.90 7.02 1.34
CA PRO A 136 24.04 5.96 0.35
C PRO A 136 24.15 4.55 0.95
N GLU A 137 24.95 4.39 2.03
CA GLU A 137 25.20 3.13 2.73
C GLU A 137 23.97 2.61 3.51
N ASN A 138 23.01 3.48 3.81
CA ASN A 138 21.82 3.16 4.62
C ASN A 138 20.51 3.16 3.82
N LYS A 139 20.55 3.29 2.49
CA LYS A 139 19.35 3.42 1.64
C LYS A 139 18.40 2.24 1.79
N THR A 140 18.92 1.00 1.77
CA THR A 140 18.12 -0.22 1.98
C THR A 140 17.47 -0.24 3.35
N ARG A 141 18.22 0.11 4.41
CA ARG A 141 17.69 0.16 5.79
C ARG A 141 16.61 1.23 5.95
N SER A 142 16.80 2.38 5.32
CA SER A 142 15.79 3.45 5.28
C SER A 142 14.49 2.98 4.62
N LEU A 143 14.60 2.29 3.49
CA LEU A 143 13.44 1.70 2.80
C LEU A 143 12.72 0.67 3.69
N THR A 144 13.48 -0.17 4.38
CA THR A 144 12.92 -1.15 5.33
C THR A 144 12.11 -0.47 6.44
N LEU A 145 12.64 0.62 7.04
CA LEU A 145 11.91 1.35 8.08
C LEU A 145 10.60 1.96 7.55
N ILE A 146 10.61 2.54 6.36
CA ILE A 146 9.39 3.07 5.72
C ILE A 146 8.38 1.95 5.45
N ARG A 147 8.82 0.78 4.95
CA ARG A 147 7.94 -0.38 4.76
C ARG A 147 7.31 -0.87 6.06
N LEU A 148 8.07 -0.90 7.15
CA LEU A 148 7.55 -1.23 8.48
C LEU A 148 6.46 -0.24 8.91
N ALA A 149 6.69 1.06 8.70
CA ALA A 149 5.70 2.09 9.00
C ALA A 149 4.43 1.93 8.16
N ILE A 150 4.56 1.62 6.86
CA ILE A 150 3.43 1.34 5.97
C ILE A 150 2.62 0.14 6.48
N ASN A 151 3.28 -0.99 6.75
CA ASN A 151 2.61 -2.23 7.16
C ASN A 151 1.95 -2.11 8.54
N LEU A 152 2.61 -1.42 9.48
CA LEU A 152 2.01 -1.13 10.79
C LEU A 152 0.78 -0.20 10.65
N GLY A 153 0.85 0.80 9.78
CA GLY A 153 -0.28 1.67 9.48
C GLY A 153 -1.45 0.91 8.85
N PHE A 154 -1.18 0.04 7.87
CA PHE A 154 -2.20 -0.82 7.26
C PHE A 154 -2.76 -1.88 8.22
N SER A 155 -2.04 -2.24 9.28
CA SER A 155 -2.58 -3.07 10.36
C SER A 155 -3.53 -2.26 11.26
N ALA A 156 -3.09 -1.07 11.69
CA ALA A 156 -3.83 -0.22 12.62
C ALA A 156 -5.09 0.38 11.98
N GLY A 157 -5.01 0.82 10.71
CA GLY A 157 -6.10 1.49 10.01
C GLY A 157 -7.41 0.71 10.01
N PRO A 158 -7.48 -0.50 9.42
CA PRO A 158 -8.70 -1.29 9.40
C PRO A 158 -9.20 -1.69 10.79
N ALA A 159 -8.29 -2.03 11.72
CA ALA A 159 -8.66 -2.39 13.10
C ALA A 159 -9.35 -1.22 13.82
N LEU A 160 -8.76 -0.03 13.74
CA LEU A 160 -9.34 1.20 14.31
C LEU A 160 -10.60 1.63 13.53
N GLY A 161 -10.59 1.49 12.21
CA GLY A 161 -11.72 1.84 11.35
C GLY A 161 -12.97 1.04 11.69
N GLY A 162 -12.86 -0.27 11.92
CA GLY A 162 -13.97 -1.12 12.35
C GLY A 162 -14.56 -0.68 13.71
N ILE A 163 -13.71 -0.24 14.65
CA ILE A 163 -14.16 0.30 15.96
C ILE A 163 -14.84 1.66 15.78
N ILE A 164 -14.29 2.53 14.93
CA ILE A 164 -14.87 3.84 14.64
C ILE A 164 -16.25 3.69 14.00
N ILE A 165 -16.41 2.78 13.03
CA ILE A 165 -17.73 2.54 12.41
C ILE A 165 -18.74 2.09 13.47
N ALA A 166 -18.37 1.17 14.34
CA ALA A 166 -19.24 0.67 15.40
C ALA A 166 -19.67 1.74 16.43
N SER A 167 -18.85 2.80 16.61
CA SER A 167 -19.12 3.86 17.60
C SER A 167 -19.80 5.11 17.01
N ILE A 168 -19.36 5.58 15.86
CA ILE A 168 -19.83 6.85 15.25
C ILE A 168 -20.22 6.73 13.77
N GLY A 169 -20.25 5.48 13.23
CA GLY A 169 -20.61 5.22 11.85
C GLY A 169 -19.50 5.51 10.83
N TYR A 170 -19.82 5.34 9.55
CA TYR A 170 -18.88 5.54 8.43
C TYR A 170 -18.34 6.97 8.32
N TYR A 171 -19.10 7.96 8.76
CA TYR A 171 -18.65 9.35 8.85
C TYR A 171 -17.32 9.50 9.60
N GLY A 172 -17.15 8.73 10.68
CA GLY A 172 -15.92 8.73 11.48
C GLY A 172 -14.68 8.36 10.70
N LEU A 173 -14.79 7.52 9.67
CA LEU A 173 -13.67 7.14 8.81
C LEU A 173 -13.16 8.35 8.01
N PHE A 174 -14.06 9.11 7.39
CA PHE A 174 -13.71 10.30 6.62
C PHE A 174 -13.06 11.37 7.48
N LEU A 175 -13.55 11.55 8.73
CA LEU A 175 -12.91 12.44 9.70
C LEU A 175 -11.50 11.96 10.07
N ALA A 176 -11.34 10.68 10.39
CA ALA A 176 -10.04 10.11 10.78
C ALA A 176 -9.02 10.24 9.64
N ASP A 177 -9.38 9.83 8.42
CA ASP A 177 -8.52 9.93 7.25
C ASP A 177 -8.18 11.39 6.92
N GLY A 178 -9.17 12.29 6.99
CA GLY A 178 -8.97 13.72 6.75
C GLY A 178 -8.01 14.34 7.75
N ILE A 179 -8.24 14.11 9.04
CA ILE A 179 -7.43 14.68 10.13
C ILE A 179 -6.00 14.11 10.10
N THR A 180 -5.84 12.80 9.93
CA THR A 180 -4.51 12.18 9.91
C THR A 180 -3.68 12.60 8.70
N CYS A 181 -4.30 12.80 7.53
CA CYS A 181 -3.62 13.36 6.35
C CYS A 181 -3.14 14.79 6.61
N ILE A 182 -3.99 15.66 7.19
CA ILE A 182 -3.63 17.03 7.55
C ILE A 182 -2.52 17.05 8.61
N LEU A 183 -2.63 16.22 9.66
CA LEU A 183 -1.59 16.08 10.69
C LEU A 183 -0.26 15.61 10.10
N ALA A 184 -0.27 14.64 9.18
CA ALA A 184 0.93 14.19 8.47
C ALA A 184 1.57 15.34 7.67
N GLY A 185 0.76 16.19 7.03
CA GLY A 185 1.22 17.40 6.34
C GLY A 185 1.86 18.43 7.30
N PHE A 186 1.25 18.67 8.46
CA PHE A 186 1.83 19.54 9.49
C PHE A 186 3.13 18.98 10.08
N LEU A 187 3.18 17.67 10.35
CA LEU A 187 4.41 17.00 10.79
C LEU A 187 5.52 17.17 9.74
N LEU A 188 5.20 17.04 8.44
CA LEU A 188 6.16 17.26 7.37
C LEU A 188 6.77 18.66 7.44
N ILE A 189 5.93 19.69 7.60
CA ILE A 189 6.39 21.10 7.68
C ILE A 189 7.29 21.33 8.90
N GLN A 190 6.93 20.77 10.05
CA GLN A 190 7.65 21.01 11.30
C GLN A 190 8.97 20.23 11.41
N THR A 191 9.08 19.09 10.75
CA THR A 191 10.18 18.15 11.04
C THR A 191 11.16 17.96 9.89
N LEU A 192 10.74 18.23 8.66
CA LEU A 192 11.54 17.99 7.47
C LEU A 192 11.78 19.28 6.68
N ASN A 193 13.04 19.53 6.32
CA ASN A 193 13.42 20.59 5.40
C ASN A 193 13.64 20.03 3.99
N PRO A 194 13.23 20.75 2.94
CA PRO A 194 13.48 20.33 1.57
C PRO A 194 15.00 20.25 1.32
N LYS A 195 15.47 19.08 0.88
CA LYS A 195 16.85 18.86 0.44
C LYS A 195 16.87 18.63 -1.06
N LYS A 196 17.94 19.05 -1.74
CA LYS A 196 18.14 18.65 -3.14
C LYS A 196 18.29 17.13 -3.19
N ALA A 197 17.51 16.47 -4.06
CA ALA A 197 17.74 15.07 -4.36
C ALA A 197 19.17 14.94 -4.93
N LYS A 198 19.95 13.98 -4.41
CA LYS A 198 21.27 13.70 -4.98
C LYS A 198 21.06 13.18 -6.40
N GLU A 199 21.70 13.80 -7.37
CA GLU A 199 21.79 13.27 -8.72
C GLU A 199 22.39 11.87 -8.65
N VAL A 200 21.74 10.92 -9.34
CA VAL A 200 22.26 9.56 -9.47
C VAL A 200 23.54 9.66 -10.31
N ASP A 201 24.64 9.10 -9.83
CA ASP A 201 25.89 9.03 -10.59
C ASP A 201 25.63 8.48 -12.00
N GLN A 202 25.85 9.32 -13.01
CA GLN A 202 25.65 8.99 -14.41
C GLN A 202 26.69 8.00 -14.96
N GLU A 203 27.76 7.72 -14.21
CA GLU A 203 28.91 6.93 -14.67
C GLU A 203 28.67 5.42 -14.87
N GLN A 204 27.49 4.90 -14.54
CA GLN A 204 27.15 3.46 -14.67
C GLN A 204 26.02 3.16 -15.65
N LEU A 205 25.72 4.07 -16.57
CA LEU A 205 24.65 3.85 -17.53
C LEU A 205 25.10 2.88 -18.63
N VAL A 206 24.33 1.81 -18.84
CA VAL A 206 24.52 0.89 -19.99
C VAL A 206 24.02 1.61 -21.25
N GLU A 207 24.86 1.66 -22.29
CA GLU A 207 24.45 2.15 -23.61
C GLU A 207 23.27 1.31 -24.15
N ASN A 208 22.15 1.98 -24.50
CA ASN A 208 20.94 1.41 -25.07
C ASN A 208 20.32 0.21 -24.31
N PRO A 209 19.92 0.37 -23.04
CA PRO A 209 19.26 -0.70 -22.32
C PRO A 209 17.86 -0.98 -22.90
N LEU A 210 17.48 -2.27 -22.99
CA LEU A 210 16.19 -2.72 -23.51
C LEU A 210 15.03 -2.04 -22.74
N ALA A 211 14.07 -1.48 -23.48
CA ALA A 211 12.88 -0.91 -22.87
C ALA A 211 11.98 -2.03 -22.30
N PRO A 212 11.36 -1.87 -21.11
CA PRO A 212 10.60 -2.95 -20.48
C PRO A 212 9.44 -3.50 -21.32
N HIS A 213 8.77 -2.66 -22.10
CA HIS A 213 7.69 -3.08 -23.02
C HIS A 213 8.19 -3.92 -24.22
N LYS A 214 9.49 -3.92 -24.51
CA LYS A 214 10.13 -4.77 -25.55
C LYS A 214 10.67 -6.08 -24.97
N ASP A 215 10.69 -6.23 -23.66
CA ASP A 215 11.10 -7.47 -22.98
C ASP A 215 9.91 -8.41 -22.84
N GLY A 216 9.71 -9.32 -23.79
CA GLY A 216 8.54 -10.20 -23.85
C GLY A 216 8.34 -11.05 -22.59
N LEU A 217 9.42 -11.58 -21.99
CA LEU A 217 9.32 -12.33 -20.73
C LEU A 217 8.88 -11.45 -19.57
N TYR A 218 9.34 -10.20 -19.53
CA TYR A 218 8.94 -9.25 -18.52
C TYR A 218 7.46 -8.85 -18.68
N VAL A 219 7.01 -8.64 -19.92
CA VAL A 219 5.59 -8.35 -20.22
C VAL A 219 4.68 -9.50 -19.78
N ILE A 220 5.04 -10.75 -20.06
CA ILE A 220 4.27 -11.92 -19.59
C ILE A 220 4.23 -11.97 -18.06
N PHE A 221 5.36 -11.72 -17.39
CA PHE A 221 5.42 -11.63 -15.94
C PHE A 221 4.51 -10.51 -15.39
N LEU A 222 4.52 -9.32 -16.01
CA LEU A 222 3.64 -8.22 -15.61
C LEU A 222 2.16 -8.53 -15.79
N ILE A 223 1.79 -9.20 -16.89
CA ILE A 223 0.39 -9.64 -17.10
C ILE A 223 -0.01 -10.61 -15.99
N ALA A 224 0.83 -11.59 -15.67
CA ALA A 224 0.56 -12.54 -14.58
C ALA A 224 0.43 -11.82 -13.21
N LEU A 225 1.31 -10.84 -12.94
CA LEU A 225 1.27 -10.05 -11.72
C LEU A 225 0.03 -9.12 -11.67
N ALA A 226 -0.38 -8.57 -12.81
CA ALA A 226 -1.60 -7.78 -12.90
C ALA A 226 -2.86 -8.62 -12.63
N LEU A 227 -2.94 -9.84 -13.19
CA LEU A 227 -4.03 -10.78 -12.88
C LEU A 227 -4.03 -11.17 -11.40
N PHE A 228 -2.87 -11.39 -10.80
CA PHE A 228 -2.75 -11.58 -9.36
C PHE A 228 -3.27 -10.36 -8.59
N GLY A 229 -2.90 -9.15 -9.02
CA GLY A 229 -3.38 -7.90 -8.42
C GLY A 229 -4.90 -7.79 -8.41
N VAL A 230 -5.58 -8.22 -9.50
CA VAL A 230 -7.05 -8.28 -9.57
C VAL A 230 -7.62 -9.21 -8.50
N VAL A 231 -7.03 -10.38 -8.30
CA VAL A 231 -7.45 -11.34 -7.27
C VAL A 231 -7.16 -10.78 -5.87
N PHE A 232 -5.99 -10.21 -5.66
CA PHE A 232 -5.56 -9.65 -4.38
C PHE A 232 -6.47 -8.50 -3.92
N VAL A 233 -6.82 -7.59 -4.82
CA VAL A 233 -7.69 -6.44 -4.50
C VAL A 233 -9.08 -6.88 -3.99
N GLN A 234 -9.55 -8.10 -4.32
CA GLN A 234 -10.82 -8.61 -3.81
C GLN A 234 -10.84 -8.67 -2.27
N TYR A 235 -9.70 -8.85 -1.61
CA TYR A 235 -9.61 -8.83 -0.14
C TYR A 235 -9.98 -7.46 0.47
N PHE A 236 -9.91 -6.39 -0.31
CA PHE A 236 -10.25 -5.03 0.12
C PHE A 236 -11.54 -4.48 -0.52
N SER A 237 -12.11 -5.20 -1.50
CA SER A 237 -13.33 -4.77 -2.18
C SER A 237 -14.52 -5.71 -1.96
N THR A 238 -14.41 -6.95 -2.40
CA THR A 238 -15.51 -7.92 -2.40
C THR A 238 -15.58 -8.73 -1.09
N VAL A 239 -14.44 -9.11 -0.54
CA VAL A 239 -14.39 -9.96 0.66
C VAL A 239 -14.99 -9.28 1.90
N PRO A 240 -14.80 -7.98 2.19
CA PRO A 240 -15.48 -7.30 3.29
C PRO A 240 -17.02 -7.36 3.16
N VAL A 241 -17.56 -7.22 1.94
CA VAL A 241 -19.00 -7.35 1.68
C VAL A 241 -19.46 -8.78 1.95
N TYR A 242 -18.73 -9.79 1.46
CA TYR A 242 -19.00 -11.20 1.76
C TYR A 242 -19.00 -11.50 3.26
N TYR A 243 -18.02 -10.96 4.00
CA TYR A 243 -17.95 -11.11 5.45
C TYR A 243 -19.16 -10.53 6.15
N LYS A 244 -19.66 -9.38 5.68
CA LYS A 244 -20.83 -8.72 6.24
C LYS A 244 -22.14 -9.42 5.86
N GLU A 245 -22.39 -9.61 4.55
CA GLU A 245 -23.67 -10.06 4.04
C GLU A 245 -23.88 -11.59 4.18
N VAL A 246 -22.81 -12.39 4.02
CA VAL A 246 -22.92 -13.86 4.03
C VAL A 246 -22.48 -14.46 5.37
N ARG A 247 -21.40 -13.95 5.94
CA ARG A 247 -20.85 -14.46 7.21
C ARG A 247 -21.36 -13.70 8.43
N LEU A 248 -22.14 -12.63 8.23
CA LEU A 248 -22.80 -11.83 9.27
C LEU A 248 -21.82 -11.26 10.33
N LEU A 249 -20.60 -10.95 9.90
CA LEU A 249 -19.60 -10.32 10.77
C LEU A 249 -19.91 -8.84 10.99
N THR A 250 -19.59 -8.36 12.17
CA THR A 250 -19.60 -6.92 12.48
C THR A 250 -18.42 -6.22 11.83
N GLU A 251 -18.51 -4.90 11.63
CA GLU A 251 -17.44 -4.06 11.08
C GLU A 251 -16.16 -4.17 11.91
N SER A 252 -16.28 -4.27 13.23
CA SER A 252 -15.15 -4.48 14.13
C SER A 252 -14.45 -5.82 13.87
N GLN A 253 -15.20 -6.90 13.64
CA GLN A 253 -14.63 -8.21 13.32
C GLN A 253 -13.95 -8.20 11.94
N ILE A 254 -14.56 -7.54 10.94
CA ILE A 254 -13.97 -7.36 9.61
C ILE A 254 -12.68 -6.55 9.73
N GLY A 255 -12.70 -5.44 10.48
CA GLY A 255 -11.53 -4.62 10.73
C GLY A 255 -10.40 -5.38 11.41
N LEU A 256 -10.70 -6.25 12.38
CA LEU A 256 -9.71 -7.10 13.04
C LEU A 256 -9.10 -8.12 12.08
N LEU A 257 -9.88 -8.75 11.20
CA LEU A 257 -9.35 -9.66 10.18
C LEU A 257 -8.41 -8.94 9.21
N LEU A 258 -8.81 -7.78 8.71
CA LEU A 258 -7.97 -6.96 7.84
C LEU A 258 -6.73 -6.43 8.58
N GLY A 259 -6.88 -6.02 9.84
CA GLY A 259 -5.76 -5.60 10.69
C GLY A 259 -4.78 -6.72 10.97
N MET A 260 -5.26 -7.97 11.10
CA MET A 260 -4.41 -9.16 11.24
C MET A 260 -3.49 -9.35 10.03
N ASN A 261 -3.98 -9.10 8.81
CA ASN A 261 -3.14 -9.12 7.60
C ASN A 261 -1.92 -8.20 7.75
N GLY A 262 -2.13 -6.92 8.02
CA GLY A 262 -1.04 -5.96 8.19
C GLY A 262 -0.10 -6.29 9.36
N LEU A 263 -0.64 -6.79 10.48
CA LEU A 263 0.16 -7.20 11.63
C LEU A 263 1.04 -8.42 11.32
N MET A 264 0.49 -9.40 10.60
CA MET A 264 1.26 -10.58 10.15
C MET A 264 2.41 -10.17 9.22
N ILE A 265 2.16 -9.25 8.28
CA ILE A 265 3.20 -8.71 7.40
C ILE A 265 4.28 -8.02 8.24
N PHE A 266 3.88 -7.13 9.15
CA PHE A 266 4.80 -6.41 10.03
C PHE A 266 5.73 -7.34 10.83
N VAL A 267 5.17 -8.43 11.38
CA VAL A 267 5.92 -9.35 12.26
C VAL A 267 6.72 -10.37 11.47
N PHE A 268 6.15 -10.95 10.43
CA PHE A 268 6.68 -12.18 9.80
C PHE A 268 7.31 -11.97 8.43
N GLU A 269 7.01 -10.89 7.69
CA GLU A 269 7.51 -10.72 6.30
C GLU A 269 9.04 -10.74 6.24
N MET A 270 9.71 -9.92 7.05
CA MET A 270 11.18 -9.85 7.02
C MET A 270 11.88 -11.14 7.42
N PRO A 271 11.50 -11.81 8.53
CA PRO A 271 12.05 -13.13 8.87
C PRO A 271 11.80 -14.18 7.78
N LEU A 272 10.60 -14.20 7.19
CA LEU A 272 10.24 -15.15 6.14
C LEU A 272 11.09 -14.95 4.89
N ILE A 273 11.19 -13.72 4.40
CA ILE A 273 11.99 -13.38 3.22
C ILE A 273 13.47 -13.73 3.45
N ALA A 274 14.03 -13.33 4.60
CA ALA A 274 15.42 -13.63 4.95
C ALA A 274 15.68 -15.16 5.01
N TYR A 275 14.72 -15.93 5.50
CA TYR A 275 14.82 -17.40 5.51
C TYR A 275 14.81 -17.96 4.09
N MET A 276 13.90 -17.52 3.22
CA MET A 276 13.77 -17.99 1.84
C MET A 276 14.98 -17.61 1.00
N GLU A 277 15.52 -16.40 1.15
CA GLU A 277 16.75 -15.95 0.48
C GLU A 277 17.99 -16.80 0.86
N ARG A 278 18.14 -17.09 2.16
CA ARG A 278 19.24 -17.95 2.64
C ARG A 278 19.17 -19.36 2.10
N ARG A 279 17.99 -19.87 1.79
CA ARG A 279 17.78 -21.18 1.16
C ARG A 279 18.01 -21.16 -0.34
N GLY A 280 18.23 -20.01 -0.95
CA GLY A 280 18.48 -19.86 -2.38
C GLY A 280 17.29 -20.24 -3.27
N TRP A 281 16.07 -20.12 -2.77
CA TRP A 281 14.87 -20.44 -3.51
C TRP A 281 14.71 -19.54 -4.75
N ASN A 282 14.22 -20.13 -5.84
CA ASN A 282 14.06 -19.43 -7.11
C ASN A 282 13.02 -18.30 -6.99
N LEU A 283 13.36 -17.10 -7.47
CA LEU A 283 12.47 -15.92 -7.44
C LEU A 283 11.11 -16.20 -8.07
N ILE A 284 11.08 -16.76 -9.27
CA ILE A 284 9.84 -17.06 -10.00
C ILE A 284 9.04 -18.13 -9.25
N GLY A 285 9.71 -19.19 -8.75
CA GLY A 285 9.07 -20.23 -7.96
C GLY A 285 8.40 -19.67 -6.70
N ASN A 286 9.04 -18.71 -6.02
CA ASN A 286 8.47 -18.03 -4.87
C ASN A 286 7.23 -17.19 -5.26
N VAL A 287 7.30 -16.45 -6.36
CA VAL A 287 6.13 -15.70 -6.86
C VAL A 287 4.98 -16.65 -7.14
N ILE A 288 5.20 -17.74 -7.88
CA ILE A 288 4.17 -18.75 -8.18
C ILE A 288 3.60 -19.33 -6.87
N GLY A 289 4.46 -19.70 -5.92
CA GLY A 289 4.01 -20.18 -4.60
C GLY A 289 3.13 -19.20 -3.87
N GLY A 290 3.49 -17.91 -3.89
CA GLY A 290 2.66 -16.83 -3.31
C GLY A 290 1.31 -16.68 -4.00
N LEU A 291 1.27 -16.74 -5.34
CA LEU A 291 0.02 -16.71 -6.11
C LEU A 291 -0.88 -17.90 -5.78
N LEU A 292 -0.31 -19.11 -5.70
CA LEU A 292 -1.05 -20.33 -5.33
C LEU A 292 -1.63 -20.25 -3.92
N LEU A 293 -0.86 -19.74 -2.95
CA LEU A 293 -1.35 -19.54 -1.57
C LEU A 293 -2.51 -18.55 -1.54
N THR A 294 -2.42 -17.43 -2.26
CA THR A 294 -3.52 -16.46 -2.36
C THR A 294 -4.74 -17.08 -3.03
N GLY A 295 -4.56 -17.85 -4.11
CA GLY A 295 -5.68 -18.59 -4.73
C GLY A 295 -6.31 -19.61 -3.77
N LEU A 296 -5.49 -20.39 -3.06
CA LEU A 296 -5.95 -21.35 -2.06
C LEU A 296 -6.76 -20.70 -0.94
N SER A 297 -6.43 -19.47 -0.55
CA SER A 297 -7.14 -18.76 0.51
C SER A 297 -8.63 -18.55 0.21
N PHE A 298 -9.02 -18.42 -1.05
CA PHE A 298 -10.42 -18.29 -1.45
C PHE A 298 -11.20 -19.60 -1.29
N LEU A 299 -10.54 -20.77 -1.32
CA LEU A 299 -11.21 -22.05 -1.10
C LEU A 299 -11.73 -22.19 0.34
N PHE A 300 -11.14 -21.49 1.31
CA PHE A 300 -11.65 -21.46 2.68
C PHE A 300 -13.05 -20.86 2.78
N PHE A 301 -13.47 -20.01 1.83
CA PHE A 301 -14.80 -19.43 1.84
C PHE A 301 -15.93 -20.44 1.58
N TYR A 302 -15.61 -21.59 0.98
CA TYR A 302 -16.57 -22.70 0.80
C TYR A 302 -16.80 -23.53 2.06
N ILE A 303 -15.92 -23.39 3.08
CA ILE A 303 -16.06 -24.13 4.33
C ILE A 303 -17.05 -23.41 5.25
N GLU A 304 -18.11 -24.10 5.65
CA GLU A 304 -19.14 -23.60 6.55
C GLU A 304 -19.01 -24.19 7.94
N GLY A 305 -19.72 -23.61 8.93
CA GLY A 305 -19.86 -24.15 10.27
C GLY A 305 -18.73 -23.84 11.26
N TRP A 306 -17.56 -23.35 10.80
CA TRP A 306 -16.45 -22.99 11.69
C TRP A 306 -15.90 -21.57 11.40
N PRO A 307 -16.14 -20.60 12.30
CA PRO A 307 -15.68 -19.21 12.08
C PRO A 307 -14.16 -19.06 11.94
N GLY A 308 -13.37 -19.95 12.54
CA GLY A 308 -11.90 -19.94 12.47
C GLY A 308 -11.35 -20.10 11.04
N VAL A 309 -12.16 -20.61 10.11
CA VAL A 309 -11.80 -20.74 8.70
C VAL A 309 -11.51 -19.38 8.04
N LEU A 310 -12.16 -18.30 8.46
CA LEU A 310 -11.92 -16.96 7.94
C LEU A 310 -10.56 -16.42 8.37
N VAL A 311 -10.15 -16.76 9.60
CA VAL A 311 -8.80 -16.44 10.11
C VAL A 311 -7.74 -17.21 9.32
N LEU A 312 -7.95 -18.51 9.07
CA LEU A 312 -7.05 -19.33 8.23
C LEU A 312 -6.98 -18.83 6.79
N GLY A 313 -8.12 -18.47 6.21
CA GLY A 313 -8.19 -17.88 4.87
C GLY A 313 -7.36 -16.59 4.79
N MET A 314 -7.56 -15.66 5.73
CA MET A 314 -6.80 -14.42 5.80
C MET A 314 -5.32 -14.69 6.04
N ALA A 315 -4.95 -15.59 6.95
CA ALA A 315 -3.54 -15.94 7.20
C ALA A 315 -2.88 -16.53 5.95
N THR A 316 -3.58 -17.40 5.21
CA THR A 316 -3.07 -18.01 3.97
C THR A 316 -2.90 -16.97 2.87
N ALA A 317 -3.87 -16.05 2.70
CA ALA A 317 -3.76 -14.93 1.77
C ALA A 317 -2.56 -14.04 2.11
N THR A 318 -2.39 -13.71 3.39
CA THR A 318 -1.27 -12.88 3.87
C THR A 318 0.08 -13.55 3.62
N LEU A 319 0.21 -14.86 3.83
CA LEU A 319 1.42 -15.60 3.48
C LEU A 319 1.70 -15.53 1.97
N GLY A 320 0.67 -15.65 1.15
CA GLY A 320 0.79 -15.47 -0.30
C GLY A 320 1.30 -14.09 -0.69
N GLU A 321 0.75 -13.05 -0.09
CA GLU A 321 1.15 -11.65 -0.26
C GLU A 321 2.60 -11.40 0.14
N MET A 322 3.00 -11.84 1.33
CA MET A 322 4.36 -11.68 1.87
C MET A 322 5.42 -12.34 0.97
N VAL A 323 5.04 -13.34 0.18
CA VAL A 323 5.96 -14.01 -0.75
C VAL A 323 5.87 -13.40 -2.15
N ALA A 324 4.67 -13.22 -2.70
CA ALA A 324 4.50 -12.80 -4.10
C ALA A 324 5.08 -11.40 -4.38
N PHE A 325 4.75 -10.39 -3.57
CA PHE A 325 5.16 -9.02 -3.86
C PHE A 325 6.67 -8.76 -3.70
N PRO A 326 7.34 -9.15 -2.60
CA PRO A 326 8.77 -8.90 -2.47
C PRO A 326 9.62 -9.61 -3.53
N PHE A 327 9.30 -10.88 -3.82
CA PHE A 327 10.03 -11.63 -4.85
C PHE A 327 9.66 -11.18 -6.26
N GLY A 328 8.44 -10.70 -6.51
CA GLY A 328 8.05 -10.05 -7.75
C GLY A 328 8.85 -8.76 -8.00
N ASN A 329 8.95 -7.90 -7.01
CA ASN A 329 9.77 -6.68 -7.07
C ASN A 329 11.26 -7.01 -7.26
N ALA A 330 11.77 -8.03 -6.56
CA ALA A 330 13.15 -8.49 -6.73
C ALA A 330 13.42 -9.02 -8.14
N PHE A 331 12.46 -9.74 -8.75
CA PHE A 331 12.56 -10.18 -10.13
C PHE A 331 12.62 -9.00 -11.10
N ALA A 332 11.74 -8.01 -10.96
CA ALA A 332 11.74 -6.80 -11.78
C ALA A 332 13.08 -6.06 -11.71
N LEU A 333 13.61 -5.86 -10.49
CA LEU A 333 14.90 -5.20 -10.27
C LEU A 333 16.09 -5.98 -10.87
N ARG A 334 16.11 -7.30 -10.74
CA ARG A 334 17.18 -8.13 -11.31
C ARG A 334 17.13 -8.18 -12.85
N ARG A 335 15.93 -8.06 -13.42
CA ARG A 335 15.77 -8.06 -14.88
C ARG A 335 16.16 -6.72 -15.49
N ALA A 336 15.92 -5.63 -14.77
CA ALA A 336 16.25 -4.28 -15.18
C ALA A 336 17.77 -4.09 -15.30
N LYS A 337 18.26 -3.64 -16.45
CA LYS A 337 19.63 -3.17 -16.60
C LYS A 337 19.81 -1.81 -15.96
N LEU A 338 21.06 -1.47 -15.57
CA LEU A 338 21.42 -0.17 -15.04
C LEU A 338 20.99 0.95 -16.00
N GLY A 339 20.30 1.96 -15.49
CA GLY A 339 19.74 3.06 -16.28
C GLY A 339 18.26 2.89 -16.70
N ARG A 340 17.65 1.69 -16.50
CA ARG A 340 16.21 1.45 -16.78
C ARG A 340 15.45 0.86 -15.59
N GLN A 341 16.06 0.81 -14.42
CA GLN A 341 15.42 0.24 -13.23
C GLN A 341 14.10 0.95 -12.88
N GLY A 342 14.08 2.28 -12.97
CA GLY A 342 12.86 3.06 -12.76
C GLY A 342 11.76 2.72 -13.76
N ALA A 343 12.10 2.54 -15.05
CA ALA A 343 11.14 2.16 -16.09
C ALA A 343 10.58 0.75 -15.89
N TYR A 344 11.40 -0.22 -15.44
CA TYR A 344 10.95 -1.58 -15.10
C TYR A 344 10.06 -1.60 -13.86
N MET A 345 10.35 -0.78 -12.87
CA MET A 345 9.53 -0.70 -11.64
C MET A 345 8.26 0.16 -11.81
N GLY A 346 8.22 1.02 -12.82
CA GLY A 346 7.09 1.92 -13.09
C GLY A 346 6.04 1.35 -14.06
N LEU A 347 6.33 0.19 -14.70
CA LEU A 347 5.38 -0.52 -15.54
C LEU A 347 4.62 -1.56 -14.73
#